data_d2b2b85ee5be80ffba6fa46a0ad41822
#
_entry.id   d2b2b85ee5be80ffba6fa46a0ad41822
#
_cell.length_a   1.000
_cell.length_b   1.000
_cell.length_c   1.000
_cell.angle_alpha   90.00
_cell.angle_beta   90.00
_cell.angle_gamma   90.00
#
_symmetry.space_group_name_H-M   'P 1'
#
loop_
_entity.id
_entity.type
_entity.pdbx_description
1 polymer ?
#
loop_
_entity_poly.entity_id
_entity_poly.type
_entity_poly.pdbx_seq_one_letter_code
_entity_poly.pdbx_strand_id
1 'polypeptide(L)'
;MGKILRSIGDIALRALLTEAREAEGLTQEQLARKLNKPQSYVWKLENGERVLAYAEAPAYARALGLKFSEFSMRYATLLRMQTMPMRKRRKLKQDDDP
;
A
#
# COMPACT_ATOMS: atom_id res chain seq x y z
N MET A 1 -17.27 4.13 -14.38
CA MET A 1 -17.20 4.04 -13.86
C MET A 1 -16.65 3.73 -13.08
N GLY A 2 -16.10 3.82 -12.92
CA GLY A 2 -15.21 3.47 -12.08
C GLY A 2 -15.67 2.92 -10.87
N LYS A 3 -15.58 1.73 -10.75
CA LYS A 3 -15.79 1.07 -9.57
C LYS A 3 -14.63 1.27 -8.69
N ILE A 4 -14.81 1.65 -7.47
CA ILE A 4 -13.76 1.69 -6.48
C ILE A 4 -13.46 0.28 -6.06
N LEU A 5 -12.18 -0.07 -6.06
CA LEU A 5 -11.75 -1.40 -5.65
C LEU A 5 -11.92 -1.55 -4.15
N ARG A 6 -12.58 -2.61 -3.72
CA ARG A 6 -12.96 -2.76 -2.32
C ARG A 6 -12.60 -4.08 -1.68
N SER A 7 -11.92 -4.96 -2.38
CA SER A 7 -11.54 -6.22 -1.76
C SER A 7 -10.59 -5.93 -0.60
N ILE A 8 -10.51 -6.88 0.32
CA ILE A 8 -9.61 -6.74 1.45
C ILE A 8 -8.19 -6.57 0.95
N GLY A 9 -7.81 -7.31 -0.09
CA GLY A 9 -6.49 -7.18 -0.66
C GLY A 9 -6.24 -5.81 -1.24
N ASP A 10 -7.25 -5.23 -1.89
CA ASP A 10 -7.11 -3.90 -2.46
C ASP A 10 -6.96 -2.85 -1.37
N ILE A 11 -7.73 -2.99 -0.30
CA ILE A 11 -7.64 -2.04 0.81
C ILE A 11 -6.27 -2.09 1.44
N ALA A 12 -5.74 -3.30 1.67
CA ALA A 12 -4.42 -3.45 2.26
C ALA A 12 -3.35 -2.87 1.34
N LEU A 13 -3.49 -3.10 0.04
CA LEU A 13 -2.50 -2.60 -0.90
C LEU A 13 -2.50 -1.08 -0.95
N ARG A 14 -3.68 -0.46 -0.99
CA ARG A 14 -3.76 1.00 -1.01
C ARG A 14 -3.14 1.59 0.24
N ALA A 15 -3.40 0.97 1.39
CA ALA A 15 -2.81 1.45 2.64
C ALA A 15 -1.29 1.38 2.58
N LEU A 16 -0.76 0.27 2.08
CA LEU A 16 0.68 0.12 1.96
C LEU A 16 1.28 1.19 1.05
N LEU A 17 0.68 1.40 -0.11
CA LEU A 17 1.23 2.35 -1.07
C LEU A 17 1.25 3.76 -0.49
N THR A 18 0.17 4.17 0.13
CA THR A 18 0.05 5.51 0.67
C THR A 18 0.98 5.70 1.87
N GLU A 19 0.98 4.76 2.79
CA GLU A 19 1.80 4.87 3.99
C GLU A 19 3.28 4.86 3.67
N ALA A 20 3.69 3.98 2.76
CA ALA A 20 5.09 3.91 2.41
C ALA A 20 5.56 5.17 1.69
N ARG A 21 4.69 5.73 0.84
CA ARG A 21 5.02 6.97 0.17
C ARG A 21 5.20 8.10 1.15
N GLU A 22 4.26 8.22 2.09
CA GLU A 22 4.32 9.29 3.08
C GLU A 22 5.51 9.12 4.02
N ALA A 23 5.82 7.89 4.37
CA ALA A 23 6.96 7.61 5.22
C ALA A 23 8.27 7.99 4.53
N GLU A 24 8.30 7.90 3.21
CA GLU A 24 9.48 8.28 2.45
C GLU A 24 9.52 9.78 2.18
N GLY A 25 8.49 10.50 2.59
CA GLY A 25 8.45 11.94 2.40
C GLY A 25 8.17 12.38 0.98
N LEU A 26 7.52 11.52 0.20
CA LEU A 26 7.27 11.83 -1.20
C LEU A 26 5.84 12.27 -1.43
N THR A 27 5.66 13.27 -2.29
CA THR A 27 4.34 13.59 -2.79
C THR A 27 3.99 12.58 -3.88
N GLN A 28 2.71 12.54 -4.26
CA GLN A 28 2.29 11.67 -5.37
C GLN A 28 3.03 12.04 -6.64
N GLU A 29 3.22 13.33 -6.86
CA GLU A 29 3.92 13.78 -8.05
C GLU A 29 5.36 13.34 -8.06
N GLN A 30 6.03 13.43 -6.91
CA GLN A 30 7.42 13.03 -6.83
C GLN A 30 7.57 11.53 -7.06
N LEU A 31 6.67 10.75 -6.49
CA LEU A 31 6.72 9.31 -6.70
C LEU A 31 6.45 8.96 -8.15
N ALA A 32 5.47 9.61 -8.76
CA ALA A 32 5.16 9.38 -10.17
C ALA A 32 6.38 9.67 -11.04
N ARG A 33 7.10 10.72 -10.70
CA ARG A 33 8.29 11.08 -11.44
C ARG A 33 9.36 9.99 -11.33
N LYS A 34 9.53 9.43 -10.13
CA LYS A 34 10.47 8.34 -9.94
C LYS A 34 10.07 7.11 -10.75
N LEU A 35 8.79 6.92 -10.94
CA LEU A 35 8.28 5.79 -11.69
C LEU A 35 8.19 6.06 -13.19
N ASN A 36 8.48 7.30 -13.59
CA ASN A 36 8.35 7.72 -14.98
C ASN A 36 6.92 7.53 -15.46
N LYS A 37 5.98 7.95 -14.64
CA LYS A 37 4.55 7.84 -14.90
C LYS A 37 3.90 9.18 -14.61
N PRO A 38 2.71 9.43 -15.16
CA PRO A 38 1.97 10.64 -14.79
C PRO A 38 1.47 10.53 -13.36
N GLN A 39 1.24 11.68 -12.74
CA GLN A 39 0.75 11.69 -11.36
C GLN A 39 -0.55 10.92 -11.20
N SER A 40 -1.40 10.94 -12.23
CA SER A 40 -2.68 10.24 -12.16
C SER A 40 -2.50 8.74 -11.94
N TYR A 41 -1.38 8.18 -12.37
CA TYR A 41 -1.09 6.78 -12.14
C TYR A 41 -1.02 6.46 -10.64
N VAL A 42 -0.25 7.28 -9.90
CA VAL A 42 -0.14 7.10 -8.45
C VAL A 42 -1.46 7.38 -7.77
N TRP A 43 -2.12 8.47 -8.19
CA TRP A 43 -3.39 8.84 -7.60
C TRP A 43 -4.42 7.73 -7.73
N LYS A 44 -4.52 7.15 -8.91
CA LYS A 44 -5.51 6.10 -9.14
C LYS A 44 -5.23 4.86 -8.32
N LEU A 45 -3.94 4.51 -8.17
CA LEU A 45 -3.58 3.37 -7.34
C LEU A 45 -3.94 3.61 -5.89
N GLU A 46 -3.67 4.81 -5.38
CA GLU A 46 -3.93 5.10 -3.98
C GLU A 46 -5.41 5.29 -3.70
N ASN A 47 -6.17 5.65 -4.72
CA ASN A 47 -7.61 5.87 -4.56
C ASN A 47 -8.46 4.66 -4.94
N GLY A 48 -7.84 3.58 -5.32
CA GLY A 48 -8.58 2.35 -5.59
C GLY A 48 -9.21 2.29 -6.96
N GLU A 49 -8.80 3.17 -7.88
CA GLU A 49 -9.33 3.15 -9.23
C GLU A 49 -8.49 2.30 -10.17
N ARG A 50 -7.36 1.82 -9.69
CA ARG A 50 -6.49 0.97 -10.47
C ARG A 50 -5.80 0.01 -9.50
N VAL A 51 -5.59 -1.21 -9.94
CA VAL A 51 -4.85 -2.20 -9.17
C VAL A 51 -3.41 -2.23 -9.66
N LEU A 52 -2.47 -2.30 -8.72
CA LEU A 52 -1.06 -2.45 -9.09
C LEU A 52 -0.85 -3.86 -9.59
N ALA A 53 -0.37 -3.99 -10.81
CA ALA A 53 -0.06 -5.29 -11.36
C ALA A 53 1.18 -5.85 -10.66
N TYR A 54 1.21 -7.15 -10.47
CA TYR A 54 2.34 -7.77 -9.79
C TYR A 54 3.66 -7.45 -10.50
N ALA A 55 3.63 -7.39 -11.82
CA ALA A 55 4.83 -7.09 -12.59
C ALA A 55 5.34 -5.67 -12.36
N GLU A 56 4.46 -4.76 -11.94
CA GLU A 56 4.84 -3.38 -11.66
C GLU A 56 5.35 -3.20 -10.23
N ALA A 57 5.05 -4.15 -9.36
CA ALA A 57 5.31 -3.99 -7.94
C ALA A 57 6.80 -3.82 -7.58
N PRO A 58 7.73 -4.55 -8.20
CA PRO A 58 9.14 -4.35 -7.83
C PRO A 58 9.65 -2.94 -8.10
N ALA A 59 9.26 -2.34 -9.21
CA ALA A 59 9.68 -0.98 -9.52
C ALA A 59 9.03 0.01 -8.57
N TYR A 60 7.77 -0.23 -8.23
CA TYR A 60 7.06 0.63 -7.30
C TYR A 60 7.74 0.58 -5.93
N ALA A 61 8.05 -0.63 -5.47
CA ALA A 61 8.72 -0.79 -4.18
C ALA A 61 10.05 -0.05 -4.16
N ARG A 62 10.81 -0.18 -5.24
CA ARG A 62 12.11 0.47 -5.32
C ARG A 62 11.96 1.99 -5.25
N ALA A 63 10.95 2.53 -5.92
CA ALA A 63 10.71 3.97 -5.89
C ALA A 63 10.34 4.43 -4.48
N LEU A 64 9.78 3.54 -3.69
CA LEU A 64 9.44 3.83 -2.29
C LEU A 64 10.61 3.58 -1.33
N GLY A 65 11.77 3.20 -1.86
CA GLY A 65 12.93 2.94 -1.03
C GLY A 65 12.90 1.59 -0.34
N LEU A 66 12.09 0.65 -0.85
CA LEU A 66 11.93 -0.64 -0.23
C LEU A 66 12.43 -1.75 -1.13
N LYS A 67 12.99 -2.79 -0.52
CA LYS A 67 13.22 -4.02 -1.25
C LYS A 67 11.87 -4.67 -1.50
N PHE A 68 11.77 -5.41 -2.60
CA PHE A 68 10.50 -6.06 -2.90
C PHE A 68 10.07 -7.01 -1.79
N SER A 69 11.04 -7.67 -1.14
CA SER A 69 10.70 -8.55 -0.02
C SER A 69 10.08 -7.79 1.14
N GLU A 70 10.61 -6.59 1.44
CA GLU A 70 10.03 -5.76 2.48
C GLU A 70 8.64 -5.29 2.11
N PHE A 71 8.48 -4.90 0.87
CA PHE A 71 7.19 -4.44 0.36
C PHE A 71 6.15 -5.56 0.50
N SER A 72 6.53 -6.77 0.10
CA SER A 72 5.62 -7.91 0.18
C SER A 72 5.28 -8.27 1.61
N MET A 73 6.25 -8.20 2.50
CA MET A 73 6.00 -8.52 3.90
C MET A 73 5.08 -7.49 4.55
N ARG A 74 5.25 -6.23 4.21
CA ARG A 74 4.35 -5.20 4.72
C ARG A 74 2.93 -5.40 4.22
N TYR A 75 2.81 -5.78 2.95
CA TYR A 75 1.51 -6.08 2.40
C TYR A 75 0.86 -7.25 3.15
N ALA A 76 1.63 -8.31 3.39
CA ALA A 76 1.10 -9.46 4.09
C ALA A 76 0.63 -9.09 5.50
N THR A 77 1.38 -8.23 6.17
CA THR A 77 1.00 -7.77 7.50
C THR A 77 -0.30 -6.98 7.47
N LEU A 78 -0.40 -6.05 6.55
CA LEU A 78 -1.61 -5.24 6.44
C LEU A 78 -2.80 -6.09 6.04
N LEU A 79 -2.59 -7.04 5.14
CA LEU A 79 -3.65 -7.93 4.73
C LEU A 79 -4.17 -8.75 5.90
N ARG A 80 -3.27 -9.26 6.72
CA ARG A 80 -3.66 -10.03 7.89
C ARG A 80 -4.45 -9.16 8.87
N MET A 81 -4.04 -7.91 9.04
CA MET A 81 -4.76 -7.02 9.93
C MET A 81 -6.16 -6.74 9.43
N GLN A 82 -6.33 -6.64 8.11
CA GLN A 82 -7.65 -6.40 7.53
C GLN A 82 -8.58 -7.59 7.70
N THR A 83 -8.01 -8.79 7.80
CA THR A 83 -8.83 -10.00 7.91
C THR A 83 -9.05 -10.43 9.34
N MET A 84 -8.36 -9.81 10.30
CA MET A 84 -8.53 -10.19 11.70
C MET A 84 -9.82 -9.64 12.27
N PRO A 85 -10.49 -10.43 13.15
CA PRO A 85 -11.63 -9.88 13.87
C PRO A 85 -11.19 -8.69 14.70
N MET A 86 -12.08 -7.75 14.88
CA MET A 86 -11.80 -6.55 15.65
C MET A 86 -11.25 -6.88 17.03
N ARG A 87 -11.80 -7.91 17.65
CA ARG A 87 -11.37 -8.34 18.96
C ARG A 87 -9.89 -8.73 18.96
N LYS A 88 -9.45 -9.47 17.97
CA LYS A 88 -8.07 -9.88 17.89
C LYS A 88 -7.15 -8.73 17.61
N ARG A 89 -7.59 -7.81 16.79
CA ARG A 89 -6.76 -6.64 16.49
C ARG A 89 -6.52 -5.83 17.76
N ARG A 90 -7.54 -5.68 18.56
CA ARG A 90 -7.43 -4.94 19.79
C ARG A 90 -6.49 -5.64 20.74
N LYS A 91 -6.56 -6.95 20.80
CA LYS A 91 -5.72 -7.73 21.67
C LYS A 91 -4.25 -7.58 21.27
N LEU A 92 -3.97 -7.63 19.99
CA LEU A 92 -2.61 -7.43 19.52
C LEU A 92 -2.09 -6.06 19.90
N LYS A 93 -2.93 -5.07 19.84
CA LYS A 93 -2.57 -3.75 20.22
C LYS A 93 -2.21 -3.67 21.69
N GLN A 94 -2.96 -4.37 22.50
CA GLN A 94 -2.69 -4.40 23.91
C GLN A 94 -1.39 -5.11 24.23
N ASP A 95 -1.07 -6.12 23.46
CA ASP A 95 0.18 -6.83 23.64
C ASP A 95 1.37 -5.93 23.36
N ASP A 96 1.22 -5.02 22.44
CA ASP A 96 2.28 -4.08 22.11
C ASP A 96 2.41 -3.03 23.19
N ASP A 97 1.42 -2.91 24.00
CA ASP A 97 1.33 -1.86 24.98
C ASP A 97 1.68 -2.43 26.32
N PRO A 98 2.85 -2.23 26.83
CA PRO A 98 3.31 -2.86 28.08
C PRO A 98 2.55 -2.43 29.32
#